data_ae44f9110750cf00826a16d166640afe
#
_entry.id   ae44f9110750cf00826a16d166640afe
#
_cell.length_a   1.000
_cell.length_b   1.000
_cell.length_c   1.000
_cell.angle_alpha   90.00
_cell.angle_beta   90.00
_cell.angle_gamma   90.00
#
_symmetry.space_group_name_H-M   'P 1'
#
loop_
_entity.id
_entity.type
_entity.pdbx_description
1 polymer ?
#
loop_
_entity_poly.entity_id
_entity_poly.type
_entity_poly.pdbx_seq_one_letter_code
_entity_poly.pdbx_strand_id
1 'polypeptide(L)'
;MRITFLAPHDSLNGGVRVIALYARLLQARGHEVSIVSSPRPRPSLRMQLRALRRGRWQGLQRRNRALLGHLAQSGVPLRTLERPGAIRAADLPDADVVIATWWETAVWMAALPVSKGMKVHLVQGYETWGDPTHDGRVDTTLRLPHVKIAISRSLKDEIEASLGPLGMRVVPNAVDTRQFDAPPRGRQPRPREGFVYAQAPSKGADRYLEIVKLARRELPDLEVLAFGADEVGAAMPLPGGTEYHQRPAQDQLAGLYACCDAWLFSTRVDSFGLPVLEAMACRTPVVGLPVGAAPDLLGDGCGVLVRPESEDVLAARQARALVDLLKAPEADWRAMSERAHRRAHGYSWEDAAERLEAELLKAMH
;
A
#
# COMPACT_ATOMS: atom_id res chain seq x y z
N MET A 1 20.95 6.24 -17.05
CA MET A 1 21.25 4.85 -16.57
C MET A 1 20.31 3.88 -17.27
N ARG A 2 20.77 2.64 -17.48
CA ARG A 2 19.92 1.50 -17.83
C ARG A 2 19.47 0.84 -16.53
N ILE A 3 18.16 0.77 -16.29
CA ILE A 3 17.58 0.30 -15.04
C ILE A 3 16.62 -0.86 -15.33
N THR A 4 16.81 -1.99 -14.65
CA THR A 4 15.91 -3.15 -14.79
C THR A 4 15.21 -3.44 -13.47
N PHE A 5 13.88 -3.37 -13.45
CA PHE A 5 13.08 -3.79 -12.31
C PHE A 5 12.77 -5.28 -12.38
N LEU A 6 13.01 -5.99 -11.29
CA LEU A 6 12.55 -7.37 -11.07
C LEU A 6 11.27 -7.34 -10.26
N ALA A 7 10.17 -7.64 -10.90
CA ALA A 7 8.85 -7.56 -10.29
C ALA A 7 8.24 -8.96 -10.04
N PRO A 8 7.37 -9.10 -9.03
CA PRO A 8 6.47 -10.25 -8.95
C PRO A 8 5.52 -10.29 -10.15
N HIS A 9 4.53 -11.16 -10.13
CA HIS A 9 3.53 -11.19 -11.20
C HIS A 9 2.71 -9.89 -11.27
N ASP A 10 2.37 -9.46 -12.47
CA ASP A 10 1.56 -8.27 -12.69
C ASP A 10 0.15 -8.39 -12.07
N SER A 11 -0.28 -7.35 -11.37
CA SER A 11 -1.56 -7.28 -10.64
C SER A 11 -2.01 -5.85 -10.41
N LEU A 12 -3.19 -5.67 -9.80
CA LEU A 12 -3.73 -4.36 -9.41
C LEU A 12 -3.47 -4.02 -7.92
N ASN A 13 -2.52 -4.68 -7.26
CA ASN A 13 -2.19 -4.34 -5.88
C ASN A 13 -1.29 -3.10 -5.77
N GLY A 14 -1.29 -2.47 -4.58
CA GLY A 14 -0.56 -1.22 -4.34
C GLY A 14 0.95 -1.33 -4.55
N GLY A 15 1.58 -2.45 -4.15
CA GLY A 15 3.01 -2.64 -4.35
C GLY A 15 3.42 -2.71 -5.83
N VAL A 16 2.61 -3.36 -6.67
CA VAL A 16 2.84 -3.39 -8.12
C VAL A 16 2.58 -2.02 -8.76
N ARG A 17 1.59 -1.26 -8.25
CA ARG A 17 1.37 0.14 -8.66
C ARG A 17 2.60 1.00 -8.40
N VAL A 18 3.23 0.86 -7.24
CA VAL A 18 4.47 1.59 -6.88
C VAL A 18 5.60 1.29 -7.87
N ILE A 19 5.81 0.01 -8.22
CA ILE A 19 6.82 -0.39 -9.21
C ILE A 19 6.57 0.30 -10.56
N ALA A 20 5.32 0.23 -11.05
CA ALA A 20 4.92 0.83 -12.32
C ALA A 20 5.14 2.35 -12.34
N LEU A 21 4.82 3.03 -11.23
CA LEU A 21 5.02 4.48 -11.09
C LEU A 21 6.50 4.85 -11.11
N TYR A 22 7.35 4.21 -10.30
CA TYR A 22 8.79 4.48 -10.32
C TYR A 22 9.40 4.19 -11.68
N ALA A 23 9.07 3.06 -12.31
CA ALA A 23 9.59 2.72 -13.63
C ALA A 23 9.24 3.77 -14.68
N ARG A 24 7.97 4.22 -14.72
CA ARG A 24 7.51 5.27 -15.63
C ARG A 24 8.19 6.61 -15.37
N LEU A 25 8.30 7.01 -14.10
CA LEU A 25 8.88 8.30 -13.74
C LEU A 25 10.38 8.35 -14.00
N LEU A 26 11.12 7.28 -13.72
CA LEU A 26 12.54 7.20 -14.06
C LEU A 26 12.73 7.21 -15.60
N GLN A 27 11.85 6.55 -16.36
CA GLN A 27 11.88 6.64 -17.84
C GLN A 27 11.62 8.08 -18.31
N ALA A 28 10.65 8.79 -17.74
CA ALA A 28 10.36 10.18 -18.05
C ALA A 28 11.53 11.13 -17.70
N ARG A 29 12.39 10.74 -16.76
CA ARG A 29 13.63 11.45 -16.39
C ARG A 29 14.82 11.12 -17.29
N GLY A 30 14.60 10.38 -18.38
CA GLY A 30 15.62 10.08 -19.41
C GLY A 30 16.43 8.81 -19.15
N HIS A 31 16.00 7.93 -18.22
CA HIS A 31 16.63 6.63 -18.04
C HIS A 31 16.05 5.60 -19.03
N GLU A 32 16.87 4.63 -19.44
CA GLU A 32 16.42 3.44 -20.15
C GLU A 32 15.91 2.43 -19.13
N VAL A 33 14.58 2.29 -19.02
CA VAL A 33 13.95 1.46 -18.00
C VAL A 33 13.25 0.26 -18.61
N SER A 34 13.43 -0.91 -17.99
CA SER A 34 12.71 -2.13 -18.34
C SER A 34 12.19 -2.84 -17.09
N ILE A 35 11.13 -3.63 -17.25
CA ILE A 35 10.55 -4.44 -16.17
C ILE A 35 10.57 -5.90 -16.61
N VAL A 36 11.07 -6.79 -15.75
CA VAL A 36 10.95 -8.24 -15.93
C VAL A 36 10.13 -8.81 -14.79
N SER A 37 9.04 -9.50 -15.11
CA SER A 37 8.11 -10.03 -14.12
C SER A 37 7.93 -11.55 -14.23
N SER A 38 7.62 -12.19 -13.09
CA SER A 38 7.19 -13.58 -13.05
C SER A 38 5.81 -13.73 -13.70
N PRO A 39 5.48 -14.91 -14.25
CA PRO A 39 4.15 -15.17 -14.74
C PRO A 39 3.17 -15.25 -13.56
N ARG A 40 1.89 -14.96 -13.82
CA ARG A 40 0.84 -15.16 -12.81
C ARG A 40 0.79 -16.62 -12.35
N PRO A 41 0.70 -16.88 -11.04
CA PRO A 41 0.53 -18.24 -10.54
C PRO A 41 -0.73 -18.88 -11.12
N ARG A 42 -0.60 -20.07 -11.71
CA ARG A 42 -1.77 -20.84 -12.15
C ARG A 42 -2.51 -21.38 -10.92
N PRO A 43 -3.86 -21.34 -10.89
CA PRO A 43 -4.61 -21.94 -9.79
C PRO A 43 -4.23 -23.41 -9.65
N SER A 44 -3.92 -23.85 -8.42
CA SER A 44 -3.64 -25.27 -8.18
C SER A 44 -4.86 -26.15 -8.51
N LEU A 45 -4.65 -27.41 -8.86
CA LEU A 45 -5.73 -28.37 -9.13
C LEU A 45 -6.73 -28.45 -7.96
N ARG A 46 -6.21 -28.35 -6.70
CA ARG A 46 -7.06 -28.30 -5.49
C ARG A 46 -7.95 -27.06 -5.45
N MET A 47 -7.44 -25.90 -5.85
CA MET A 47 -8.24 -24.67 -5.95
C MET A 47 -9.27 -24.77 -7.06
N GLN A 48 -8.91 -25.35 -8.20
CA GLN A 48 -9.84 -25.57 -9.33
C GLN A 48 -10.98 -26.52 -8.93
N LEU A 49 -10.66 -27.65 -8.30
CA LEU A 49 -11.65 -28.61 -7.78
C LEU A 49 -12.55 -28.00 -6.70
N ARG A 50 -11.98 -27.18 -5.78
CA ARG A 50 -12.77 -26.49 -4.76
C ARG A 50 -13.71 -25.43 -5.37
N ALA A 51 -13.27 -24.72 -6.40
CA ALA A 51 -14.08 -23.77 -7.14
C ALA A 51 -15.22 -24.45 -7.91
N LEU A 52 -14.96 -25.60 -8.54
CA LEU A 52 -15.96 -26.45 -9.19
C LEU A 52 -17.04 -26.91 -8.19
N ARG A 53 -16.62 -27.48 -7.05
CA ARG A 53 -17.54 -27.97 -5.99
C ARG A 53 -18.40 -26.86 -5.39
N ARG A 54 -17.93 -25.59 -5.43
CA ARG A 54 -18.66 -24.43 -4.88
C ARG A 54 -19.40 -23.62 -5.92
N GLY A 55 -19.52 -24.11 -7.18
CA GLY A 55 -20.17 -23.37 -8.27
C GLY A 55 -19.49 -22.06 -8.67
N ARG A 56 -18.26 -21.82 -8.19
CA ARG A 56 -17.50 -20.55 -8.39
C ARG A 56 -16.53 -20.59 -9.57
N TRP A 57 -16.73 -21.50 -10.52
CA TRP A 57 -15.86 -21.67 -11.69
C TRP A 57 -15.76 -20.43 -12.56
N GLN A 58 -16.87 -19.71 -12.76
CA GLN A 58 -16.88 -18.47 -13.53
C GLN A 58 -16.04 -17.37 -12.86
N GLY A 59 -16.00 -17.32 -11.52
CA GLY A 59 -15.15 -16.40 -10.76
C GLY A 59 -13.66 -16.73 -10.95
N LEU A 60 -13.31 -18.02 -11.03
CA LEU A 60 -11.96 -18.47 -11.29
C LEU A 60 -11.52 -18.15 -12.73
N GLN A 61 -12.41 -18.31 -13.71
CA GLN A 61 -12.15 -17.93 -15.10
C GLN A 61 -12.04 -16.42 -15.30
N ARG A 62 -12.88 -15.62 -14.63
CA ARG A 62 -12.76 -14.14 -14.63
C ARG A 62 -11.45 -13.67 -14.01
N ARG A 63 -10.98 -14.34 -12.97
CA ARG A 63 -9.68 -14.08 -12.34
C ARG A 63 -8.49 -14.43 -13.23
N ASN A 64 -8.66 -15.40 -14.15
CA ASN A 64 -7.67 -15.79 -15.15
C ASN A 64 -7.77 -14.97 -16.46
N ARG A 65 -8.90 -14.30 -16.74
CA ARG A 65 -8.98 -13.32 -17.83
C ARG A 65 -8.08 -12.16 -17.45
N ALA A 66 -7.08 -11.92 -18.29
CA ALA A 66 -6.05 -10.92 -18.12
C ALA A 66 -6.62 -9.50 -18.02
N LEU A 67 -7.05 -9.09 -16.82
CA LEU A 67 -7.05 -7.68 -16.49
C LEU A 67 -5.58 -7.25 -16.56
N LEU A 68 -5.27 -6.32 -17.45
CA LEU A 68 -3.96 -5.71 -17.49
C LEU A 68 -3.66 -5.13 -16.10
N GLY A 69 -2.59 -5.60 -15.48
CA GLY A 69 -2.15 -5.07 -14.20
C GLY A 69 -1.44 -3.73 -14.38
N HIS A 70 -0.95 -3.17 -13.29
CA HIS A 70 -0.28 -1.86 -13.29
C HIS A 70 1.01 -1.86 -14.14
N LEU A 71 1.75 -2.98 -14.19
CA LEU A 71 2.97 -3.05 -15.00
C LEU A 71 2.66 -2.97 -16.49
N ALA A 72 1.67 -3.72 -16.96
CA ALA A 72 1.27 -3.71 -18.37
C ALA A 72 0.68 -2.35 -18.81
N GLN A 73 0.11 -1.59 -17.87
CA GLN A 73 -0.45 -0.26 -18.12
C GLN A 73 0.58 0.87 -17.95
N SER A 74 1.79 0.58 -17.48
CA SER A 74 2.81 1.60 -17.18
C SER A 74 3.37 2.32 -18.41
N GLY A 75 3.29 1.71 -19.59
CA GLY A 75 3.97 2.20 -20.81
C GLY A 75 5.47 1.91 -20.84
N VAL A 76 6.02 1.25 -19.81
CA VAL A 76 7.43 0.83 -19.73
C VAL A 76 7.58 -0.55 -20.39
N PRO A 77 8.68 -0.82 -21.14
CA PRO A 77 8.95 -2.15 -21.68
C PRO A 77 8.84 -3.24 -20.59
N LEU A 78 7.86 -4.15 -20.76
CA LEU A 78 7.57 -5.25 -19.84
C LEU A 78 7.83 -6.60 -20.51
N ARG A 79 8.70 -7.40 -19.90
CA ARG A 79 8.87 -8.81 -20.24
C ARG A 79 8.30 -9.68 -19.14
N THR A 80 7.19 -10.35 -19.39
CA THR A 80 6.66 -11.37 -18.49
C THR A 80 7.24 -12.75 -18.88
N LEU A 81 7.84 -13.46 -17.93
CA LEU A 81 8.40 -14.79 -18.19
C LEU A 81 7.29 -15.80 -18.44
N GLU A 82 7.54 -16.74 -19.36
CA GLU A 82 6.60 -17.83 -19.66
C GLU A 82 6.64 -18.95 -18.61
N ARG A 83 7.78 -19.09 -17.92
CA ARG A 83 8.03 -20.10 -16.89
C ARG A 83 7.89 -19.54 -15.47
N PRO A 84 7.33 -20.30 -14.53
CA PRO A 84 7.41 -19.97 -13.12
C PRO A 84 8.84 -20.13 -12.58
N GLY A 85 9.12 -19.47 -11.44
CA GLY A 85 10.38 -19.58 -10.71
C GLY A 85 11.33 -18.42 -10.96
N ALA A 86 12.58 -18.60 -10.58
CA ALA A 86 13.57 -17.56 -10.52
C ALA A 86 13.85 -16.86 -11.85
N ILE A 87 13.94 -15.53 -11.82
CA ILE A 87 14.46 -14.70 -12.90
C ILE A 87 15.98 -14.96 -12.99
N ARG A 88 16.49 -15.26 -14.18
CA ARG A 88 17.89 -15.62 -14.43
C ARG A 88 18.59 -14.56 -15.25
N ALA A 89 19.91 -14.56 -15.27
CA ALA A 89 20.71 -13.62 -16.07
C ALA A 89 20.32 -13.58 -17.57
N ALA A 90 19.98 -14.72 -18.16
CA ALA A 90 19.53 -14.80 -19.56
C ALA A 90 18.14 -14.15 -19.81
N ASP A 91 17.38 -13.90 -18.77
CA ASP A 91 16.06 -13.25 -18.88
C ASP A 91 16.18 -11.71 -18.93
N LEU A 92 17.36 -11.15 -18.63
CA LEU A 92 17.58 -9.74 -18.39
C LEU A 92 18.54 -9.13 -19.40
N PRO A 93 18.31 -7.90 -19.84
CA PRO A 93 19.34 -7.13 -20.52
C PRO A 93 20.51 -6.80 -19.56
N ASP A 94 21.64 -6.37 -20.12
CA ASP A 94 22.67 -5.73 -19.32
C ASP A 94 22.21 -4.34 -18.90
N ALA A 95 22.48 -3.99 -17.64
CA ALA A 95 22.00 -2.78 -17.01
C ALA A 95 23.09 -2.14 -16.14
N ASP A 96 22.89 -0.88 -15.76
CA ASP A 96 23.72 -0.20 -14.77
C ASP A 96 23.19 -0.46 -13.35
N VAL A 97 21.86 -0.65 -13.23
CA VAL A 97 21.18 -0.93 -11.96
C VAL A 97 20.12 -2.00 -12.17
N VAL A 98 20.05 -2.98 -11.28
CA VAL A 98 18.95 -3.94 -11.17
C VAL A 98 18.26 -3.76 -9.82
N ILE A 99 16.92 -3.59 -9.85
CA ILE A 99 16.11 -3.28 -8.67
C ILE A 99 15.14 -4.43 -8.40
N ALA A 100 15.38 -5.17 -7.31
CA ALA A 100 14.42 -6.14 -6.78
C ALA A 100 13.34 -5.41 -5.97
N THR A 101 12.09 -5.89 -6.07
CA THR A 101 10.93 -5.22 -5.46
C THR A 101 10.10 -6.11 -4.55
N TRP A 102 10.58 -7.32 -4.29
CA TRP A 102 10.00 -8.37 -3.46
C TRP A 102 11.12 -9.27 -2.92
N TRP A 103 10.97 -9.86 -1.75
CA TRP A 103 12.04 -10.67 -1.14
C TRP A 103 12.53 -11.81 -2.06
N GLU A 104 11.64 -12.54 -2.75
CA GLU A 104 12.06 -13.58 -3.69
C GLU A 104 12.87 -13.00 -4.87
N THR A 105 12.47 -11.84 -5.40
CA THR A 105 13.19 -11.17 -6.47
C THR A 105 14.58 -10.71 -6.00
N ALA A 106 14.73 -10.35 -4.73
CA ALA A 106 16.03 -10.00 -4.14
C ALA A 106 16.94 -11.24 -3.99
N VAL A 107 16.37 -12.40 -3.64
CA VAL A 107 17.12 -13.68 -3.66
C VAL A 107 17.60 -14.01 -5.08
N TRP A 108 16.73 -13.87 -6.09
CA TRP A 108 17.11 -14.14 -7.48
C TRP A 108 18.17 -13.16 -7.97
N MET A 109 18.04 -11.89 -7.62
CA MET A 109 18.99 -10.84 -7.94
C MET A 109 20.38 -11.13 -7.36
N ALA A 110 20.48 -11.74 -6.18
CA ALA A 110 21.76 -12.07 -5.55
C ALA A 110 22.66 -12.93 -6.44
N ALA A 111 22.08 -13.85 -7.20
CA ALA A 111 22.78 -14.76 -8.10
C ALA A 111 23.16 -14.15 -9.47
N LEU A 112 22.75 -12.94 -9.77
CA LEU A 112 23.01 -12.29 -11.07
C LEU A 112 24.49 -11.84 -11.15
N PRO A 113 25.11 -11.94 -12.34
CA PRO A 113 26.47 -11.43 -12.58
C PRO A 113 26.50 -9.90 -12.54
N VAL A 114 27.70 -9.34 -12.39
CA VAL A 114 27.92 -7.87 -12.33
C VAL A 114 27.47 -7.13 -13.59
N SER A 115 27.44 -7.78 -14.75
CA SER A 115 26.96 -7.20 -16.01
C SER A 115 25.47 -6.80 -15.96
N LYS A 116 24.71 -7.31 -14.98
CA LYS A 116 23.30 -6.94 -14.75
C LYS A 116 23.17 -5.71 -13.85
N GLY A 117 24.28 -5.11 -13.44
CA GLY A 117 24.34 -3.85 -12.73
C GLY A 117 24.39 -3.94 -11.21
N MET A 118 24.47 -2.78 -10.59
CA MET A 118 24.39 -2.62 -9.13
C MET A 118 23.07 -3.17 -8.60
N LYS A 119 23.16 -3.96 -7.54
CA LYS A 119 21.99 -4.65 -6.94
C LYS A 119 21.33 -3.77 -5.89
N VAL A 120 20.07 -3.43 -6.11
CA VAL A 120 19.24 -2.61 -5.22
C VAL A 120 17.99 -3.39 -4.81
N HIS A 121 17.67 -3.41 -3.53
CA HIS A 121 16.41 -3.92 -3.02
C HIS A 121 15.52 -2.76 -2.59
N LEU A 122 14.49 -2.46 -3.38
CA LEU A 122 13.40 -1.55 -2.99
C LEU A 122 12.47 -2.33 -2.05
N VAL A 123 12.66 -2.10 -0.75
CA VAL A 123 11.96 -2.82 0.32
C VAL A 123 10.59 -2.18 0.51
N GLN A 124 9.56 -2.86 0.04
CA GLN A 124 8.19 -2.36 0.07
C GLN A 124 7.40 -2.82 1.29
N GLY A 125 7.94 -3.70 2.12
CA GLY A 125 7.33 -4.18 3.36
C GLY A 125 8.27 -5.12 4.09
N TYR A 126 8.02 -5.34 5.37
CA TYR A 126 8.62 -6.46 6.09
C TYR A 126 7.76 -7.69 5.82
N GLU A 127 8.08 -8.37 4.72
CA GLU A 127 7.23 -9.36 4.02
C GLU A 127 7.06 -10.68 4.78
N THR A 128 7.17 -10.63 6.10
CA THR A 128 6.88 -11.72 7.02
C THR A 128 5.38 -11.90 7.23
N TRP A 129 4.65 -10.79 7.29
CA TRP A 129 3.20 -10.66 7.45
C TRP A 129 2.54 -11.64 8.42
N GLY A 130 3.25 -12.00 9.51
CA GLY A 130 2.75 -12.91 10.53
C GLY A 130 2.57 -14.35 10.05
N ASP A 131 3.23 -14.74 8.95
CA ASP A 131 3.24 -16.14 8.50
C ASP A 131 4.03 -16.99 9.50
N PRO A 132 3.36 -17.92 10.22
CA PRO A 132 4.04 -18.79 11.19
C PRO A 132 5.01 -19.79 10.51
N THR A 133 4.96 -19.91 9.17
CA THR A 133 5.92 -20.68 8.37
C THR A 133 7.11 -19.85 7.91
N HIS A 134 7.19 -18.59 8.38
CA HIS A 134 8.31 -17.72 8.11
C HIS A 134 9.59 -18.32 8.71
N ASP A 135 10.40 -18.91 7.85
CA ASP A 135 11.62 -19.65 8.18
C ASP A 135 12.90 -18.77 8.19
N GLY A 136 12.77 -17.48 8.40
CA GLY A 136 13.88 -16.51 8.36
C GLY A 136 14.37 -16.17 6.95
N ARG A 137 13.69 -16.63 5.90
CA ARG A 137 14.12 -16.34 4.50
C ARG A 137 14.08 -14.86 4.18
N VAL A 138 13.06 -14.13 4.65
CA VAL A 138 12.96 -12.68 4.46
C VAL A 138 14.10 -11.97 5.19
N ASP A 139 14.38 -12.36 6.45
CA ASP A 139 15.45 -11.81 7.25
C ASP A 139 16.82 -12.07 6.60
N THR A 140 17.05 -13.31 6.14
CA THR A 140 18.27 -13.67 5.39
C THR A 140 18.39 -12.83 4.11
N THR A 141 17.30 -12.59 3.40
CA THR A 141 17.28 -11.77 2.18
C THR A 141 17.62 -10.31 2.48
N LEU A 142 17.08 -9.75 3.57
CA LEU A 142 17.40 -8.40 4.00
C LEU A 142 18.86 -8.22 4.45
N ARG A 143 19.55 -9.29 4.83
CA ARG A 143 20.99 -9.28 5.17
C ARG A 143 21.90 -9.41 3.95
N LEU A 144 21.37 -9.67 2.76
CA LEU A 144 22.19 -9.72 1.53
C LEU A 144 22.90 -8.38 1.27
N PRO A 145 24.08 -8.37 0.66
CA PRO A 145 24.90 -7.16 0.44
C PRO A 145 24.34 -6.30 -0.72
N HIS A 146 23.06 -6.07 -0.74
CA HIS A 146 22.38 -5.18 -1.70
C HIS A 146 22.24 -3.78 -1.09
N VAL A 147 22.23 -2.75 -1.92
CA VAL A 147 21.74 -1.43 -1.50
C VAL A 147 20.25 -1.57 -1.16
N LYS A 148 19.85 -1.16 0.04
CA LYS A 148 18.47 -1.28 0.51
C LYS A 148 17.82 0.09 0.60
N ILE A 149 16.64 0.22 0.00
CA ILE A 149 15.84 1.45 0.03
C ILE A 149 14.45 1.10 0.56
N ALA A 150 14.13 1.58 1.76
CA ALA A 150 12.82 1.40 2.38
C ALA A 150 11.85 2.50 1.93
N ILE A 151 10.58 2.15 1.79
CA ILE A 151 9.52 3.08 1.35
C ILE A 151 8.95 3.97 2.48
N SER A 152 9.42 3.82 3.72
CA SER A 152 9.10 4.71 4.85
C SER A 152 10.15 4.57 5.94
N ARG A 153 10.22 5.59 6.82
CA ARG A 153 11.07 5.55 8.00
C ARG A 153 10.58 4.47 8.97
N SER A 154 9.27 4.42 9.22
CA SER A 154 8.67 3.41 10.10
C SER A 154 9.03 1.98 9.68
N LEU A 155 9.00 1.67 8.38
CA LEU A 155 9.40 0.35 7.88
C LEU A 155 10.89 0.06 8.11
N LYS A 156 11.75 1.05 7.86
CA LYS A 156 13.18 0.91 8.16
C LYS A 156 13.39 0.63 9.65
N ASP A 157 12.77 1.43 10.51
CA ASP A 157 12.95 1.33 11.96
C ASP A 157 12.42 -0.01 12.50
N GLU A 158 11.29 -0.50 11.98
CA GLU A 158 10.73 -1.84 12.28
C GLU A 158 11.73 -2.96 11.92
N ILE A 159 12.26 -2.94 10.72
CA ILE A 159 13.21 -3.96 10.25
C ILE A 159 14.54 -3.89 11.04
N GLU A 160 15.10 -2.68 11.21
CA GLU A 160 16.36 -2.52 11.91
C GLU A 160 16.25 -2.77 13.43
N ALA A 161 15.07 -2.57 14.02
CA ALA A 161 14.80 -3.00 15.39
C ALA A 161 14.84 -4.53 15.55
N SER A 162 14.39 -5.27 14.55
CA SER A 162 14.40 -6.74 14.57
C SER A 162 15.75 -7.35 14.16
N LEU A 163 16.43 -6.78 13.14
CA LEU A 163 17.59 -7.40 12.51
C LEU A 163 18.93 -6.72 12.82
N GLY A 164 18.89 -5.58 13.51
CA GLY A 164 20.04 -4.69 13.68
C GLY A 164 20.24 -3.75 12.48
N PRO A 165 21.23 -2.85 12.55
CA PRO A 165 21.49 -1.87 11.49
C PRO A 165 21.82 -2.55 10.16
N LEU A 166 21.06 -2.23 9.11
CA LEU A 166 21.23 -2.75 7.75
C LEU A 166 21.69 -1.69 6.76
N GLY A 167 21.92 -0.46 7.22
CA GLY A 167 22.32 0.67 6.37
C GLY A 167 21.24 1.05 5.36
N MET A 168 19.98 0.86 5.71
CA MET A 168 18.85 1.15 4.83
C MET A 168 18.70 2.65 4.60
N ARG A 169 18.52 3.03 3.34
CA ARG A 169 18.11 4.37 2.91
C ARG A 169 16.60 4.46 2.90
N VAL A 170 16.06 5.68 2.92
CA VAL A 170 14.61 5.89 2.91
C VAL A 170 14.20 6.78 1.74
N VAL A 171 13.36 6.24 0.88
CA VAL A 171 12.66 6.99 -0.17
C VAL A 171 11.17 6.73 0.02
N PRO A 172 10.42 7.68 0.65
CA PRO A 172 9.02 7.46 0.94
C PRO A 172 8.19 7.30 -0.32
N ASN A 173 7.18 6.42 -0.28
CA ASN A 173 6.12 6.43 -1.26
C ASN A 173 5.33 7.75 -1.18
N ALA A 174 4.52 8.02 -2.19
CA ALA A 174 3.86 9.30 -2.36
C ALA A 174 2.38 9.13 -2.76
N VAL A 175 1.70 10.25 -2.96
CA VAL A 175 0.34 10.33 -3.48
C VAL A 175 0.35 11.12 -4.79
N ASP A 176 -0.56 10.77 -5.70
CA ASP A 176 -0.78 11.57 -6.89
C ASP A 176 -1.71 12.75 -6.54
N THR A 177 -1.13 13.91 -6.27
CA THR A 177 -1.86 15.12 -5.88
C THR A 177 -2.69 15.74 -7.01
N ARG A 178 -2.53 15.28 -8.26
CA ARG A 178 -3.42 15.65 -9.36
C ARG A 178 -4.71 14.84 -9.35
N GLN A 179 -4.65 13.63 -8.84
CA GLN A 179 -5.80 12.74 -8.68
C GLN A 179 -6.48 12.93 -7.32
N PHE A 180 -5.66 13.02 -6.26
CA PHE A 180 -6.15 13.13 -4.88
C PHE A 180 -5.91 14.55 -4.40
N ASP A 181 -6.93 15.36 -4.47
CA ASP A 181 -6.99 16.73 -3.95
C ASP A 181 -8.44 17.11 -3.68
N ALA A 182 -8.65 18.05 -2.77
CA ALA A 182 -9.95 18.62 -2.51
C ALA A 182 -9.83 20.09 -2.09
N PRO A 183 -10.79 20.95 -2.44
CA PRO A 183 -10.80 22.32 -1.96
C PRO A 183 -11.02 22.38 -0.43
N PRO A 184 -10.65 23.49 0.22
CA PRO A 184 -10.97 23.72 1.61
C PRO A 184 -12.47 23.56 1.88
N ARG A 185 -12.82 22.81 2.93
CA ARG A 185 -14.20 22.49 3.27
C ARG A 185 -14.43 22.44 4.77
N GLY A 186 -15.67 22.44 5.18
CA GLY A 186 -16.11 22.06 6.52
C GLY A 186 -16.52 20.60 6.61
N ARG A 187 -17.01 20.20 7.78
CA ARG A 187 -17.60 18.86 7.99
C ARG A 187 -18.91 18.71 7.24
N GLN A 188 -19.30 17.47 7.03
CA GLN A 188 -20.60 17.12 6.48
C GLN A 188 -21.74 17.50 7.46
N PRO A 189 -22.97 17.75 6.99
CA PRO A 189 -24.11 18.03 7.85
C PRO A 189 -24.41 16.89 8.85
N ARG A 190 -24.12 15.65 8.46
CA ARG A 190 -24.09 14.49 9.33
C ARG A 190 -22.68 13.94 9.38
N PRO A 191 -22.19 13.54 10.57
CA PRO A 191 -20.85 13.01 10.67
C PRO A 191 -20.69 11.77 9.79
N ARG A 192 -19.68 11.75 8.94
CA ARG A 192 -19.42 10.67 8.00
C ARG A 192 -17.99 10.16 8.14
N GLU A 193 -17.85 8.86 8.37
CA GLU A 193 -16.57 8.17 8.36
C GLU A 193 -16.45 7.27 7.15
N GLY A 194 -15.21 6.96 6.73
CA GLY A 194 -14.95 6.05 5.64
C GLY A 194 -13.76 5.12 5.88
N PHE A 195 -13.74 3.99 5.15
CA PHE A 195 -12.62 3.04 5.17
C PHE A 195 -12.52 2.22 3.87
N VAL A 196 -11.34 1.58 3.65
CA VAL A 196 -11.15 0.62 2.55
C VAL A 196 -11.60 -0.77 3.02
N TYR A 197 -12.54 -1.36 2.29
CA TYR A 197 -13.01 -2.72 2.54
C TYR A 197 -12.23 -3.76 1.76
N ALA A 198 -11.82 -4.84 2.42
CA ALA A 198 -11.32 -6.06 1.79
C ALA A 198 -11.67 -7.28 2.64
N GLN A 199 -11.91 -8.42 1.98
CA GLN A 199 -12.19 -9.68 2.68
C GLN A 199 -10.97 -10.31 3.36
N ALA A 200 -9.75 -9.85 3.01
CA ALA A 200 -8.54 -10.34 3.62
C ALA A 200 -8.50 -9.97 5.12
N PRO A 201 -8.33 -10.92 6.06
CA PRO A 201 -8.30 -10.64 7.49
C PRO A 201 -7.25 -9.60 7.89
N SER A 202 -6.13 -9.56 7.16
CA SER A 202 -5.07 -8.56 7.35
C SER A 202 -5.55 -7.11 7.16
N LYS A 203 -6.66 -6.88 6.47
CA LYS A 203 -7.23 -5.54 6.22
C LYS A 203 -8.24 -5.09 7.27
N GLY A 204 -8.58 -5.94 8.25
CA GLY A 204 -9.29 -5.55 9.47
C GLY A 204 -10.79 -5.22 9.30
N ALA A 205 -11.48 -5.83 8.34
CA ALA A 205 -12.92 -5.58 8.13
C ALA A 205 -13.77 -5.86 9.39
N ASP A 206 -13.40 -6.86 10.17
CA ASP A 206 -14.00 -7.18 11.47
C ASP A 206 -13.84 -6.05 12.51
N ARG A 207 -12.69 -5.37 12.51
CA ARG A 207 -12.44 -4.22 13.39
C ARG A 207 -13.34 -3.04 13.05
N TYR A 208 -13.50 -2.72 11.76
CA TYR A 208 -14.40 -1.62 11.34
C TYR A 208 -15.82 -1.84 11.84
N LEU A 209 -16.34 -3.08 11.77
CA LEU A 209 -17.67 -3.41 12.26
C LEU A 209 -17.83 -3.05 13.76
N GLU A 210 -16.86 -3.42 14.58
CA GLU A 210 -16.93 -3.16 16.04
C GLU A 210 -16.69 -1.67 16.35
N ILE A 211 -15.74 -1.01 15.66
CA ILE A 211 -15.47 0.43 15.83
C ILE A 211 -16.73 1.24 15.54
N VAL A 212 -17.39 1.00 14.40
CA VAL A 212 -18.61 1.72 14.02
C VAL A 212 -19.74 1.45 15.01
N LYS A 213 -19.92 0.20 15.43
CA LYS A 213 -20.93 -0.17 16.44
C LYS A 213 -20.72 0.59 17.75
N LEU A 214 -19.48 0.72 18.21
CA LEU A 214 -19.16 1.48 19.42
C LEU A 214 -19.35 2.98 19.22
N ALA A 215 -18.88 3.55 18.10
CA ALA A 215 -19.01 4.96 17.78
C ALA A 215 -20.48 5.40 17.67
N ARG A 216 -21.37 4.58 17.08
CA ARG A 216 -22.81 4.88 16.95
C ARG A 216 -23.56 4.94 18.29
N ARG A 217 -22.99 4.46 19.39
CA ARG A 217 -23.58 4.66 20.73
C ARG A 217 -23.55 6.15 21.14
N GLU A 218 -22.52 6.87 20.67
CA GLU A 218 -22.35 8.30 20.98
C GLU A 218 -22.73 9.21 19.78
N LEU A 219 -22.75 8.68 18.57
CA LEU A 219 -23.09 9.33 17.31
C LEU A 219 -24.12 8.47 16.54
N PRO A 220 -25.42 8.45 16.96
CA PRO A 220 -26.42 7.58 16.33
C PRO A 220 -26.59 7.83 14.82
N ASP A 221 -26.39 9.07 14.36
CA ASP A 221 -26.52 9.50 12.96
C ASP A 221 -25.22 9.33 12.15
N LEU A 222 -24.21 8.60 12.68
CA LEU A 222 -22.95 8.37 11.98
C LEU A 222 -23.18 7.61 10.67
N GLU A 223 -22.95 8.29 9.56
CA GLU A 223 -22.92 7.71 8.21
C GLU A 223 -21.59 6.99 7.97
N VAL A 224 -21.65 5.90 7.23
CA VAL A 224 -20.48 5.06 6.93
C VAL A 224 -20.35 4.87 5.44
N LEU A 225 -19.20 5.18 4.90
CA LEU A 225 -18.83 4.94 3.52
C LEU A 225 -17.71 3.91 3.45
N ALA A 226 -17.79 2.96 2.55
CA ALA A 226 -16.70 2.06 2.26
C ALA A 226 -16.52 1.86 0.76
N PHE A 227 -15.30 1.63 0.32
CA PHE A 227 -15.04 1.16 -1.03
C PHE A 227 -13.98 0.05 -1.03
N GLY A 228 -13.97 -0.76 -2.07
CA GLY A 228 -13.00 -1.85 -2.17
C GLY A 228 -13.15 -2.67 -3.45
N ALA A 229 -12.22 -3.60 -3.65
CA ALA A 229 -12.24 -4.47 -4.82
C ALA A 229 -13.13 -5.71 -4.65
N ASP A 230 -13.38 -6.12 -3.41
CA ASP A 230 -14.06 -7.37 -3.08
C ASP A 230 -15.58 -7.18 -3.00
N GLU A 231 -16.31 -8.26 -3.26
CA GLU A 231 -17.74 -8.32 -2.90
C GLU A 231 -17.88 -8.41 -1.37
N VAL A 232 -18.95 -7.87 -0.82
CA VAL A 232 -19.21 -7.99 0.62
C VAL A 232 -19.56 -9.46 0.94
N GLY A 233 -18.73 -10.08 1.78
CA GLY A 233 -18.89 -11.48 2.15
C GLY A 233 -19.55 -11.65 3.52
N ALA A 234 -20.29 -12.75 3.70
CA ALA A 234 -20.93 -13.06 4.98
C ALA A 234 -19.92 -13.23 6.15
N ALA A 235 -18.68 -13.64 5.85
CA ALA A 235 -17.63 -13.80 6.87
C ALA A 235 -17.02 -12.45 7.34
N MET A 236 -17.14 -11.42 6.51
CA MET A 236 -16.66 -10.06 6.78
C MET A 236 -17.76 -9.06 6.35
N PRO A 237 -18.87 -8.98 7.12
CA PRO A 237 -19.95 -8.07 6.79
C PRO A 237 -19.54 -6.62 6.98
N LEU A 238 -20.21 -5.71 6.27
CA LEU A 238 -20.09 -4.28 6.52
C LEU A 238 -21.01 -3.86 7.68
N PRO A 239 -20.69 -2.75 8.39
CA PRO A 239 -21.62 -2.14 9.33
C PRO A 239 -22.97 -1.85 8.65
N GLY A 240 -24.07 -2.03 9.37
CA GLY A 240 -25.42 -1.76 8.82
C GLY A 240 -25.54 -0.32 8.31
N GLY A 241 -26.16 -0.13 7.14
CA GLY A 241 -26.33 1.19 6.51
C GLY A 241 -25.05 1.75 5.87
N THR A 242 -24.01 0.94 5.64
CA THR A 242 -22.81 1.38 4.91
C THR A 242 -23.13 1.60 3.44
N GLU A 243 -22.77 2.78 2.93
CA GLU A 243 -22.70 3.07 1.50
C GLU A 243 -21.44 2.40 0.92
N TYR A 244 -21.60 1.35 0.13
CA TYR A 244 -20.49 0.58 -0.39
C TYR A 244 -20.28 0.77 -1.90
N HIS A 245 -19.08 1.20 -2.28
CA HIS A 245 -18.66 1.34 -3.68
C HIS A 245 -17.69 0.20 -4.05
N GLN A 246 -18.20 -0.79 -4.79
CA GLN A 246 -17.38 -1.88 -5.27
C GLN A 246 -16.62 -1.48 -6.53
N ARG A 247 -15.29 -1.52 -6.47
CA ARG A 247 -14.39 -1.19 -7.58
C ARG A 247 -14.70 0.17 -8.23
N PRO A 248 -14.77 1.24 -7.44
CA PRO A 248 -14.97 2.56 -8.00
C PRO A 248 -13.88 2.89 -9.03
N ALA A 249 -14.20 3.71 -10.02
CA ALA A 249 -13.22 4.22 -10.96
C ALA A 249 -12.17 5.08 -10.24
N GLN A 250 -10.95 5.12 -10.76
CA GLN A 250 -9.85 5.82 -10.07
C GLN A 250 -10.14 7.32 -9.89
N ASP A 251 -10.81 7.95 -10.83
CA ASP A 251 -11.23 9.36 -10.79
C ASP A 251 -12.34 9.66 -9.75
N GLN A 252 -13.07 8.63 -9.30
CA GLN A 252 -14.10 8.77 -8.26
C GLN A 252 -13.52 8.76 -6.84
N LEU A 253 -12.31 8.20 -6.65
CA LEU A 253 -11.75 7.97 -5.32
C LEU A 253 -11.56 9.27 -4.52
N ALA A 254 -11.09 10.33 -5.15
CA ALA A 254 -10.90 11.63 -4.48
C ALA A 254 -12.21 12.16 -3.89
N GLY A 255 -13.32 12.05 -4.63
CA GLY A 255 -14.65 12.43 -4.14
C GLY A 255 -15.12 11.58 -2.96
N LEU A 256 -14.83 10.25 -3.01
CA LEU A 256 -15.19 9.34 -1.91
C LEU A 256 -14.41 9.65 -0.63
N TYR A 257 -13.13 10.01 -0.74
CA TYR A 257 -12.38 10.49 0.43
C TYR A 257 -12.93 11.85 0.90
N ALA A 258 -13.08 12.81 0.00
CA ALA A 258 -13.45 14.18 0.33
C ALA A 258 -14.85 14.32 0.93
N CYS A 259 -15.77 13.36 0.73
CA CYS A 259 -17.09 13.39 1.35
C CYS A 259 -17.14 12.78 2.77
N CYS A 260 -15.99 12.36 3.34
CA CYS A 260 -15.89 11.86 4.71
C CYS A 260 -15.28 12.90 5.66
N ASP A 261 -15.71 12.92 6.91
CA ASP A 261 -15.15 13.78 7.97
C ASP A 261 -14.02 13.11 8.73
N ALA A 262 -13.93 11.81 8.65
CA ALA A 262 -12.85 10.99 9.17
C ALA A 262 -12.61 9.79 8.27
N TRP A 263 -11.35 9.34 8.18
CA TRP A 263 -10.99 8.10 7.52
C TRP A 263 -10.40 7.12 8.52
N LEU A 264 -10.97 5.93 8.62
CA LEU A 264 -10.47 4.88 9.50
C LEU A 264 -9.40 4.05 8.79
N PHE A 265 -8.25 3.91 9.44
CA PHE A 265 -7.17 3.02 9.02
C PHE A 265 -6.89 2.00 10.13
N SER A 266 -7.65 0.88 10.11
CA SER A 266 -7.62 -0.18 11.13
C SER A 266 -7.04 -1.49 10.60
N THR A 267 -6.26 -1.43 9.52
CA THR A 267 -5.59 -2.60 8.95
C THR A 267 -4.61 -3.24 9.94
N ARG A 268 -4.46 -4.56 9.88
CA ARG A 268 -3.44 -5.30 10.65
C ARG A 268 -2.09 -5.25 10.00
N VAL A 269 -2.08 -5.23 8.67
CA VAL A 269 -0.86 -5.25 7.86
C VAL A 269 -1.02 -4.36 6.65
N ASP A 270 -0.12 -3.42 6.49
CA ASP A 270 0.05 -2.64 5.27
C ASP A 270 1.51 -2.26 5.10
N SER A 271 1.97 -2.18 3.88
CA SER A 271 3.37 -1.83 3.59
C SER A 271 3.65 -0.35 3.77
N PHE A 272 2.72 0.50 3.33
CA PHE A 272 2.85 1.94 3.44
C PHE A 272 1.57 2.60 3.97
N GLY A 273 0.40 2.17 3.49
CA GLY A 273 -0.88 2.79 3.81
C GLY A 273 -1.20 3.94 2.85
N LEU A 274 -1.11 3.71 1.54
CA LEU A 274 -1.50 4.71 0.54
C LEU A 274 -2.86 5.36 0.82
N PRO A 275 -3.90 4.62 1.30
CA PRO A 275 -5.18 5.22 1.67
C PRO A 275 -5.08 6.32 2.74
N VAL A 276 -4.05 6.29 3.60
CA VAL A 276 -3.79 7.36 4.58
C VAL A 276 -3.42 8.65 3.87
N LEU A 277 -2.43 8.60 2.96
CA LEU A 277 -2.04 9.78 2.18
C LEU A 277 -3.14 10.26 1.24
N GLU A 278 -3.88 9.36 0.62
CA GLU A 278 -4.98 9.68 -0.29
C GLU A 278 -6.10 10.43 0.44
N ALA A 279 -6.50 9.95 1.64
CA ALA A 279 -7.47 10.64 2.48
C ALA A 279 -6.97 12.02 2.94
N MET A 280 -5.73 12.10 3.41
CA MET A 280 -5.10 13.35 3.85
C MET A 280 -5.01 14.37 2.70
N ALA A 281 -4.64 13.95 1.49
CA ALA A 281 -4.62 14.79 0.30
C ALA A 281 -6.00 15.33 -0.06
N CYS A 282 -7.05 14.54 0.19
CA CYS A 282 -8.46 14.94 0.01
C CYS A 282 -9.05 15.66 1.24
N ARG A 283 -8.21 16.22 2.13
CA ARG A 283 -8.62 16.99 3.32
C ARG A 283 -9.47 16.21 4.31
N THR A 284 -9.29 14.90 4.35
CA THR A 284 -10.00 14.03 5.29
C THR A 284 -9.04 13.56 6.38
N PRO A 285 -9.21 14.02 7.64
CA PRO A 285 -8.40 13.58 8.76
C PRO A 285 -8.49 12.07 8.95
N VAL A 286 -7.35 11.45 9.32
CA VAL A 286 -7.27 10.00 9.49
C VAL A 286 -7.15 9.63 10.96
N VAL A 287 -7.94 8.62 11.39
CA VAL A 287 -7.78 7.92 12.66
C VAL A 287 -7.15 6.55 12.35
N GLY A 288 -5.87 6.40 12.64
CA GLY A 288 -5.10 5.24 12.19
C GLY A 288 -4.35 4.50 13.29
N LEU A 289 -4.02 3.24 13.01
CA LEU A 289 -3.10 2.42 13.79
C LEU A 289 -1.65 2.65 13.34
N PRO A 290 -0.64 2.31 14.17
CA PRO A 290 0.77 2.43 13.82
C PRO A 290 1.22 1.31 12.87
N VAL A 291 0.63 1.27 11.68
CA VAL A 291 0.90 0.27 10.64
C VAL A 291 1.42 0.96 9.38
N GLY A 292 2.42 0.39 8.73
CA GLY A 292 3.05 0.97 7.55
C GLY A 292 3.67 2.34 7.87
N ALA A 293 3.42 3.34 7.03
CA ALA A 293 3.90 4.71 7.22
C ALA A 293 2.97 5.59 8.07
N ALA A 294 1.86 5.06 8.62
CA ALA A 294 0.95 5.86 9.43
C ALA A 294 1.62 6.62 10.59
N PRO A 295 2.65 6.06 11.30
CA PRO A 295 3.39 6.83 12.31
C PRO A 295 4.11 8.05 11.73
N ASP A 296 4.66 7.95 10.51
CA ASP A 296 5.35 9.06 9.83
C ASP A 296 4.36 10.12 9.34
N LEU A 297 3.15 9.71 8.97
CA LEU A 297 2.15 10.54 8.31
C LEU A 297 1.26 11.29 9.30
N LEU A 298 0.80 10.63 10.37
CA LEU A 298 -0.20 11.15 11.28
C LEU A 298 0.36 11.97 12.44
N GLY A 299 1.68 12.10 12.56
CA GLY A 299 2.35 12.92 13.57
C GLY A 299 2.02 14.41 13.48
N ASP A 300 2.42 15.19 14.47
CA ASP A 300 2.34 16.66 14.53
C ASP A 300 0.93 17.21 14.27
N GLY A 301 -0.09 16.47 14.71
CA GLY A 301 -1.49 16.88 14.56
C GLY A 301 -2.02 16.81 13.13
N CYS A 302 -1.41 16.01 12.25
CA CYS A 302 -1.90 15.75 10.90
C CYS A 302 -2.96 14.65 10.83
N GLY A 303 -3.20 13.96 11.96
CA GLY A 303 -4.20 12.91 12.13
C GLY A 303 -4.17 12.41 13.56
N VAL A 304 -4.88 11.33 13.84
CA VAL A 304 -4.94 10.69 15.16
C VAL A 304 -4.31 9.31 15.06
N LEU A 305 -3.13 9.15 15.66
CA LEU A 305 -2.45 7.85 15.74
C LEU A 305 -2.84 7.15 17.04
N VAL A 306 -3.64 6.10 16.93
CA VAL A 306 -4.10 5.30 18.07
C VAL A 306 -3.11 4.17 18.34
N ARG A 307 -2.57 4.12 19.56
CA ARG A 307 -1.65 3.06 20.02
C ARG A 307 -2.34 2.25 21.11
N PRO A 308 -3.08 1.17 20.76
CA PRO A 308 -3.73 0.33 21.76
C PRO A 308 -2.69 -0.52 22.49
N GLU A 309 -2.95 -0.79 23.76
CA GLU A 309 -2.11 -1.66 24.60
C GLU A 309 -2.27 -3.15 24.23
N SER A 310 -3.45 -3.51 23.72
CA SER A 310 -3.78 -4.86 23.26
C SER A 310 -4.86 -4.86 22.21
N GLU A 311 -5.04 -5.99 21.51
CA GLU A 311 -6.12 -6.16 20.51
C GLU A 311 -7.52 -5.99 21.12
N ASP A 312 -7.72 -6.41 22.36
CA ASP A 312 -9.02 -6.37 23.05
C ASP A 312 -9.56 -4.95 23.25
N VAL A 313 -8.68 -3.96 23.45
CA VAL A 313 -9.06 -2.56 23.64
C VAL A 313 -8.98 -1.73 22.37
N LEU A 314 -8.46 -2.30 21.29
CA LEU A 314 -8.20 -1.59 20.04
C LEU A 314 -9.45 -0.93 19.47
N ALA A 315 -10.53 -1.70 19.32
CA ALA A 315 -11.77 -1.18 18.72
C ALA A 315 -12.36 -0.04 19.56
N ALA A 316 -12.32 -0.16 20.89
CA ALA A 316 -12.81 0.88 21.79
C ALA A 316 -11.95 2.14 21.73
N ARG A 317 -10.62 2.01 21.68
CA ARG A 317 -9.69 3.14 21.55
C ARG A 317 -9.87 3.89 20.23
N GLN A 318 -10.00 3.16 19.10
CA GLN A 318 -10.25 3.79 17.81
C GLN A 318 -11.65 4.41 17.72
N ALA A 319 -12.68 3.75 18.26
CA ALA A 319 -14.03 4.31 18.32
C ALA A 319 -14.04 5.62 19.12
N ARG A 320 -13.36 5.65 20.26
CA ARG A 320 -13.22 6.88 21.07
C ARG A 320 -12.53 7.98 20.28
N ALA A 321 -11.39 7.69 19.66
CA ALA A 321 -10.63 8.65 18.87
C ALA A 321 -11.46 9.19 17.67
N LEU A 322 -12.24 8.33 17.02
CA LEU A 322 -13.16 8.70 15.95
C LEU A 322 -14.25 9.66 16.47
N VAL A 323 -14.87 9.33 17.59
CA VAL A 323 -15.93 10.16 18.21
C VAL A 323 -15.36 11.52 18.63
N ASP A 324 -14.20 11.55 19.26
CA ASP A 324 -13.55 12.77 19.69
C ASP A 324 -13.23 13.68 18.49
N LEU A 325 -12.72 13.12 17.39
CA LEU A 325 -12.46 13.86 16.14
C LEU A 325 -13.76 14.42 15.55
N LEU A 326 -14.81 13.60 15.46
CA LEU A 326 -16.09 14.01 14.87
C LEU A 326 -16.89 14.98 15.75
N LYS A 327 -16.66 15.01 17.07
CA LYS A 327 -17.26 15.99 18.01
C LYS A 327 -16.38 17.21 18.25
N ALA A 328 -15.13 17.24 17.77
CA ALA A 328 -14.23 18.37 17.96
C ALA A 328 -14.84 19.68 17.43
N PRO A 329 -14.46 20.84 17.95
CA PRO A 329 -14.83 22.12 17.37
C PRO A 329 -14.48 22.17 15.87
N GLU A 330 -15.33 22.83 15.07
CA GLU A 330 -15.15 22.92 13.61
C GLU A 330 -13.78 23.51 13.24
N ALA A 331 -13.30 24.49 14.03
CA ALA A 331 -12.00 25.13 13.82
C ALA A 331 -10.84 24.13 14.00
N ASP A 332 -10.93 23.24 15.00
CA ASP A 332 -9.89 22.24 15.29
C ASP A 332 -9.88 21.15 14.22
N TRP A 333 -11.06 20.71 13.78
CA TRP A 333 -11.18 19.77 12.67
C TRP A 333 -10.57 20.34 11.38
N ARG A 334 -10.91 21.60 11.02
CA ARG A 334 -10.35 22.29 9.86
C ARG A 334 -8.84 22.44 9.96
N ALA A 335 -8.33 22.81 11.14
CA ALA A 335 -6.90 22.93 11.35
C ALA A 335 -6.16 21.60 11.16
N MET A 336 -6.73 20.47 11.61
CA MET A 336 -6.18 19.13 11.37
C MET A 336 -6.24 18.78 9.88
N SER A 337 -7.38 18.99 9.23
CA SER A 337 -7.60 18.77 7.79
C SER A 337 -6.56 19.51 6.93
N GLU A 338 -6.30 20.80 7.25
CA GLU A 338 -5.29 21.62 6.57
C GLU A 338 -3.85 21.11 6.80
N ARG A 339 -3.52 20.70 8.04
CA ARG A 339 -2.21 20.10 8.32
C ARG A 339 -2.02 18.79 7.57
N ALA A 340 -3.05 17.92 7.56
CA ALA A 340 -3.07 16.67 6.84
C ALA A 340 -2.83 16.87 5.33
N HIS A 341 -3.58 17.78 4.73
CA HIS A 341 -3.46 18.13 3.32
C HIS A 341 -2.05 18.64 2.96
N ARG A 342 -1.53 19.61 3.72
CA ARG A 342 -0.16 20.14 3.49
C ARG A 342 0.89 19.05 3.62
N ARG A 343 0.76 18.15 4.60
CA ARG A 343 1.68 17.02 4.78
C ARG A 343 1.62 16.07 3.59
N ALA A 344 0.42 15.70 3.13
CA ALA A 344 0.26 14.81 1.99
C ALA A 344 0.86 15.39 0.70
N HIS A 345 0.70 16.70 0.47
CA HIS A 345 1.29 17.40 -0.68
C HIS A 345 2.83 17.49 -0.63
N GLY A 346 3.45 17.24 0.51
CA GLY A 346 4.91 17.05 0.64
C GLY A 346 5.40 15.65 0.21
N TYR A 347 4.49 14.78 -0.26
CA TYR A 347 4.80 13.41 -0.72
C TYR A 347 4.38 13.26 -2.19
N SER A 348 5.09 13.89 -3.11
CA SER A 348 4.83 13.75 -4.55
C SER A 348 5.59 12.57 -5.17
N TRP A 349 5.02 11.92 -6.18
CA TRP A 349 5.70 10.84 -6.90
C TRP A 349 6.89 11.36 -7.70
N GLU A 350 6.85 12.59 -8.18
CA GLU A 350 7.95 13.26 -8.86
C GLU A 350 9.15 13.41 -7.92
N ASP A 351 8.95 13.92 -6.69
CA ASP A 351 10.00 14.03 -5.66
C ASP A 351 10.51 12.65 -5.21
N ALA A 352 9.62 11.66 -5.09
CA ALA A 352 10.01 10.30 -4.73
C ALA A 352 10.92 9.69 -5.81
N ALA A 353 10.61 9.89 -7.08
CA ALA A 353 11.44 9.41 -8.19
C ALA A 353 12.81 10.13 -8.24
N GLU A 354 12.83 11.44 -7.99
CA GLU A 354 14.07 12.22 -7.89
C GLU A 354 14.96 11.73 -6.75
N ARG A 355 14.39 11.51 -5.58
CA ARG A 355 15.11 10.94 -4.43
C ARG A 355 15.63 9.54 -4.72
N LEU A 356 14.81 8.69 -5.37
CA LEU A 356 15.25 7.35 -5.76
C LEU A 356 16.44 7.43 -6.71
N GLU A 357 16.35 8.26 -7.76
CA GLU A 357 17.46 8.50 -8.70
C GLU A 357 18.74 8.97 -7.98
N ALA A 358 18.61 9.96 -7.09
CA ALA A 358 19.75 10.47 -6.32
C ALA A 358 20.40 9.38 -5.45
N GLU A 359 19.61 8.52 -4.80
CA GLU A 359 20.12 7.41 -4.00
C GLU A 359 20.77 6.32 -4.86
N LEU A 360 20.27 6.07 -6.09
CA LEU A 360 20.91 5.17 -7.04
C LEU A 360 22.27 5.71 -7.49
N LEU A 361 22.33 6.97 -7.92
CA LEU A 361 23.57 7.64 -8.35
C LEU A 361 24.63 7.65 -7.23
N LYS A 362 24.22 8.01 -5.99
CA LYS A 362 25.10 8.00 -4.82
C LYS A 362 25.64 6.61 -4.46
N ALA A 363 24.93 5.57 -4.82
CA ALA A 363 25.36 4.19 -4.53
C ALA A 363 26.30 3.63 -5.60
N MET A 364 26.38 4.27 -6.77
CA MET A 364 27.31 3.89 -7.86
C MET A 364 28.71 4.47 -7.67
N HIS A 365 28.84 5.49 -6.84
CA HIS A 365 30.10 6.16 -6.47
C HIS A 365 30.53 5.78 -5.07
#